data_b939d840ae0615a6e01c27a05c5605b4
#
_entry.id   b939d840ae0615a6e01c27a05c5605b4
#
_cell.length_a   1.000
_cell.length_b   1.000
_cell.length_c   1.000
_cell.angle_alpha   90.00
_cell.angle_beta   90.00
_cell.angle_gamma   90.00
#
_symmetry.space_group_name_H-M   'P 1'
#
loop_
_entity.id
_entity.type
_entity.pdbx_description
1 polymer ?
#
loop_
_entity_poly.entity_id
_entity_poly.type
_entity_poly.pdbx_seq_one_letter_code
_entity_poly.pdbx_strand_id
1 'polypeptide(L)'
;VYSLVYPPLSSDEIYMEKNKDCHFSTWVIYGSILICLVFFFFVIVYVYKKKKSKTTGVSMTISKVEYGEQEIAKPSNRKISAILLLGGFQVFDKQGNNITGEFTPTLKLLFLFLLLNSIKGGKGTTSQRLEETFWFDMSKTSAANNRRVNIRKLRLILETVGEVRIVNKNDYWYIDMGKDTLCDY
;
A
#
# COMPACT_ATOMS: atom_id res chain seq x y z
N VAL A 1 -20.43 -40.35 -69.78
CA VAL A 1 -19.86 -41.17 -68.67
C VAL A 1 -18.47 -40.61 -68.38
N TYR A 2 -18.34 -39.83 -67.33
CA TYR A 2 -17.01 -39.29 -66.85
C TYR A 2 -16.48 -40.20 -65.75
N SER A 3 -15.43 -40.96 -66.00
CA SER A 3 -14.73 -41.71 -65.00
C SER A 3 -13.62 -40.80 -64.44
N LEU A 4 -13.88 -40.26 -63.30
CA LEU A 4 -12.84 -39.61 -62.48
C LEU A 4 -12.06 -40.74 -61.81
N VAL A 5 -10.89 -41.11 -62.36
CA VAL A 5 -9.94 -41.96 -61.69
C VAL A 5 -9.02 -41.07 -60.89
N TYR A 6 -9.38 -40.87 -59.62
CA TYR A 6 -8.41 -40.34 -58.64
C TYR A 6 -7.88 -41.54 -57.81
N PRO A 7 -6.58 -41.75 -57.73
CA PRO A 7 -6.08 -42.72 -56.76
C PRO A 7 -6.44 -42.24 -55.36
N PRO A 8 -6.96 -43.11 -54.48
CA PRO A 8 -7.23 -42.68 -53.09
C PRO A 8 -5.91 -42.31 -52.43
N LEU A 9 -5.82 -41.10 -51.94
CA LEU A 9 -4.68 -40.68 -51.09
C LEU A 9 -4.57 -41.64 -49.93
N SER A 10 -3.34 -42.13 -49.72
CA SER A 10 -3.01 -42.99 -48.57
C SER A 10 -3.31 -42.20 -47.28
N SER A 11 -3.84 -42.92 -46.26
CA SER A 11 -4.10 -42.33 -44.94
C SER A 11 -2.86 -41.64 -44.35
N ASP A 12 -1.68 -42.09 -44.71
CA ASP A 12 -0.40 -41.56 -44.21
C ASP A 12 -0.08 -40.16 -44.81
N GLU A 13 -0.47 -39.91 -46.08
CA GLU A 13 -0.32 -38.58 -46.70
C GLU A 13 -1.22 -37.53 -46.06
N ILE A 14 -2.43 -37.91 -45.66
CA ILE A 14 -3.37 -37.01 -44.98
C ILE A 14 -2.84 -36.64 -43.57
N TYR A 15 -2.22 -37.58 -42.88
CA TYR A 15 -1.61 -37.30 -41.57
C TYR A 15 -0.36 -36.40 -41.64
N MET A 16 0.43 -36.51 -42.71
CA MET A 16 1.62 -35.66 -42.88
C MET A 16 1.29 -34.21 -43.21
N GLU A 17 0.26 -33.98 -44.01
CA GLU A 17 -0.20 -32.64 -44.37
C GLU A 17 -0.83 -31.91 -43.15
N LYS A 18 -1.65 -32.63 -42.34
CA LYS A 18 -2.27 -32.07 -41.14
C LYS A 18 -1.27 -31.71 -40.03
N ASN A 19 -0.15 -32.41 -39.99
CA ASN A 19 0.86 -32.19 -38.93
C ASN A 19 1.81 -31.00 -39.24
N LYS A 20 1.92 -30.61 -40.53
CA LYS A 20 2.77 -29.47 -40.92
C LYS A 20 2.15 -28.12 -40.51
N ASP A 21 0.84 -28.02 -40.61
CA ASP A 21 0.12 -26.76 -40.27
C ASP A 21 -0.02 -26.55 -38.75
N CYS A 22 -0.10 -27.62 -37.97
CA CYS A 22 -0.16 -27.53 -36.51
C CYS A 22 1.14 -27.04 -35.85
N HIS A 23 2.31 -27.38 -36.42
CA HIS A 23 3.58 -27.01 -35.80
C HIS A 23 3.93 -25.53 -36.00
N PHE A 24 3.54 -24.94 -37.13
CA PHE A 24 3.75 -23.51 -37.39
C PHE A 24 2.85 -22.65 -36.49
N SER A 25 1.57 -23.07 -36.29
CA SER A 25 0.62 -22.34 -35.46
C SER A 25 1.01 -22.32 -33.98
N THR A 26 1.55 -23.42 -33.42
CA THR A 26 1.97 -23.49 -32.03
C THR A 26 3.15 -22.59 -31.71
N TRP A 27 4.13 -22.46 -32.58
CA TRP A 27 5.25 -21.55 -32.41
C TRP A 27 4.83 -20.09 -32.39
N VAL A 28 3.86 -19.69 -33.22
CA VAL A 28 3.31 -18.34 -33.24
C VAL A 28 2.57 -18.03 -31.95
N ILE A 29 1.83 -18.99 -31.39
CA ILE A 29 1.12 -18.84 -30.12
C ILE A 29 2.13 -18.66 -28.97
N TYR A 30 3.16 -19.47 -28.86
CA TYR A 30 4.17 -19.33 -27.81
C TYR A 30 4.98 -18.02 -27.95
N GLY A 31 5.28 -17.58 -29.16
CA GLY A 31 5.92 -16.31 -29.43
C GLY A 31 5.07 -15.12 -28.96
N SER A 32 3.77 -15.14 -29.22
CA SER A 32 2.86 -14.06 -28.80
C SER A 32 2.69 -14.01 -27.28
N ILE A 33 2.61 -15.15 -26.61
CA ILE A 33 2.53 -15.22 -25.13
C ILE A 33 3.80 -14.64 -24.49
N LEU A 34 4.99 -14.97 -25.04
CA LEU A 34 6.26 -14.47 -24.53
C LEU A 34 6.38 -12.95 -24.68
N ILE A 35 5.94 -12.40 -25.81
CA ILE A 35 5.91 -10.94 -26.04
C ILE A 35 4.97 -10.26 -25.04
N CYS A 36 3.77 -10.84 -24.79
CA CYS A 36 2.84 -10.29 -23.81
C CYS A 36 3.42 -10.29 -22.39
N LEU A 37 4.13 -11.35 -21.98
CA LEU A 37 4.76 -11.43 -20.67
C LEU A 37 5.86 -10.39 -20.50
N VAL A 38 6.71 -10.19 -21.54
CA VAL A 38 7.75 -9.17 -21.51
C VAL A 38 7.13 -7.76 -21.44
N PHE A 39 6.08 -7.49 -22.21
CA PHE A 39 5.36 -6.22 -22.15
C PHE A 39 4.76 -5.96 -20.77
N PHE A 40 4.14 -6.98 -20.17
CA PHE A 40 3.56 -6.88 -18.83
C PHE A 40 4.63 -6.62 -17.77
N PHE A 41 5.79 -7.25 -17.91
CA PHE A 41 6.94 -6.99 -17.04
C PHE A 41 7.43 -5.53 -17.15
N PHE A 42 7.54 -5.00 -18.37
CA PHE A 42 7.91 -3.59 -18.59
C PHE A 42 6.89 -2.62 -18.01
N VAL A 43 5.60 -2.91 -18.13
CA VAL A 43 4.53 -2.08 -17.52
C VAL A 43 4.66 -2.08 -15.99
N ILE A 44 4.89 -3.25 -15.38
CA ILE A 44 5.10 -3.35 -13.94
C ILE A 44 6.32 -2.52 -13.51
N VAL A 45 7.47 -2.68 -14.17
CA VAL A 45 8.70 -1.92 -13.88
C VAL A 45 8.47 -0.42 -14.07
N TYR A 46 7.75 -0.01 -15.13
CA TYR A 46 7.39 1.39 -15.38
C TYR A 46 6.53 1.96 -14.26
N VAL A 47 5.50 1.23 -13.81
CA VAL A 47 4.63 1.64 -12.70
C VAL A 47 5.41 1.73 -11.38
N TYR A 48 6.31 0.77 -11.13
CA TYR A 48 7.20 0.81 -9.96
C TYR A 48 8.17 2.00 -10.00
N LYS A 49 8.79 2.30 -11.15
CA LYS A 49 9.64 3.49 -11.32
C LYS A 49 8.86 4.79 -11.18
N LYS A 50 7.63 4.86 -11.72
CA LYS A 50 6.79 6.05 -11.62
C LYS A 50 6.30 6.31 -10.19
N LYS A 51 6.08 5.25 -9.38
CA LYS A 51 5.78 5.41 -7.94
C LYS A 51 6.99 5.95 -7.16
N LYS A 52 8.22 5.60 -7.55
CA LYS A 52 9.44 6.04 -6.86
C LYS A 52 9.88 7.47 -7.24
N SER A 53 9.34 8.03 -8.33
CA SER A 53 9.73 9.36 -8.87
C SER A 53 8.83 10.52 -8.43
N LYS A 54 7.85 10.31 -7.56
CA LYS A 54 7.00 11.40 -7.02
C LYS A 54 7.39 11.87 -5.63
N THR A 55 8.64 11.67 -5.23
CA THR A 55 9.21 12.37 -4.08
C THR A 55 10.18 13.44 -4.59
N THR A 56 9.69 14.31 -5.46
CA THR A 56 10.41 15.56 -5.75
C THR A 56 9.94 16.54 -4.69
N GLY A 57 10.89 16.91 -3.83
CA GLY A 57 10.69 17.93 -2.82
C GLY A 57 10.16 19.21 -3.46
N VAL A 58 8.99 19.61 -3.02
CA VAL A 58 8.55 20.99 -3.18
C VAL A 58 9.35 21.80 -2.17
N SER A 59 10.42 22.41 -2.65
CA SER A 59 11.08 23.52 -1.96
C SER A 59 10.05 24.65 -1.91
N MET A 60 9.38 24.79 -0.79
CA MET A 60 8.55 25.95 -0.50
C MET A 60 9.48 27.11 -0.23
N THR A 61 9.67 27.97 -1.22
CA THR A 61 10.19 29.32 -1.03
C THR A 61 9.13 30.09 -0.24
N ILE A 62 9.30 30.16 1.07
CA ILE A 62 8.48 31.01 1.92
C ILE A 62 8.87 32.44 1.62
N SER A 63 7.99 33.20 0.96
CA SER A 63 8.06 34.65 0.85
C SER A 63 8.03 35.24 2.26
N LYS A 64 9.07 35.97 2.56
CA LYS A 64 9.35 36.73 3.77
C LYS A 64 8.18 37.68 4.10
N VAL A 65 7.38 37.35 5.10
CA VAL A 65 6.52 38.30 5.77
C VAL A 65 7.24 38.75 7.03
N GLU A 66 7.64 40.00 7.02
CA GLU A 66 8.36 40.69 8.06
C GLU A 66 7.38 41.01 9.21
N TYR A 67 7.50 40.27 10.32
CA TYR A 67 6.93 40.65 11.59
C TYR A 67 7.99 40.49 12.69
N GLY A 68 8.25 41.60 13.37
CA GLY A 68 8.81 41.84 14.69
C GLY A 68 9.79 40.81 15.27
N GLU A 69 11.00 41.28 15.46
CA GLU A 69 12.11 40.66 16.15
C GLU A 69 11.69 40.19 17.56
N GLN A 70 11.32 38.92 17.70
CA GLN A 70 11.45 38.19 18.96
C GLN A 70 12.50 37.12 18.74
N GLU A 71 13.53 37.19 19.57
CA GLU A 71 14.68 36.30 19.64
C GLU A 71 14.22 34.84 19.75
N ILE A 72 14.02 34.20 18.60
CA ILE A 72 13.64 32.78 18.53
C ILE A 72 14.92 32.02 18.78
N ALA A 73 14.99 31.40 19.96
CA ALA A 73 16.01 30.44 20.33
C ALA A 73 16.29 29.50 19.15
N LYS A 74 17.58 29.40 18.76
CA LYS A 74 18.14 28.50 17.76
C LYS A 74 17.44 27.16 17.82
N PRO A 75 16.80 26.65 16.74
CA PRO A 75 16.19 25.34 16.77
C PRO A 75 17.27 24.31 17.07
N SER A 76 17.18 23.69 18.23
CA SER A 76 18.00 22.54 18.54
C SER A 76 17.68 21.50 17.47
N ASN A 77 18.74 20.95 16.85
CA ASN A 77 18.67 19.99 15.74
C ASN A 77 18.15 18.60 16.24
N ARG A 78 17.08 18.59 17.03
CA ARG A 78 16.36 17.39 17.44
C ARG A 78 15.44 17.02 16.30
N LYS A 79 15.78 15.97 15.60
CA LYS A 79 14.85 15.30 14.68
C LYS A 79 13.69 14.77 15.53
N ILE A 80 12.55 15.42 15.42
CA ILE A 80 11.35 15.13 16.21
C ILE A 80 10.41 14.35 15.30
N SER A 81 9.96 13.18 15.76
CA SER A 81 8.88 12.47 15.11
C SER A 81 7.59 13.29 15.21
N ALA A 82 6.83 13.33 14.13
CA ALA A 82 5.63 14.15 14.07
C ALA A 82 4.46 13.43 13.37
N ILE A 83 3.28 13.65 13.91
CA ILE A 83 2.00 13.21 13.33
C ILE A 83 1.17 14.46 13.12
N LEU A 84 1.01 14.87 11.85
CA LEU A 84 0.23 16.03 11.48
C LEU A 84 -1.13 15.57 10.94
N LEU A 85 -2.19 16.09 11.52
CA LEU A 85 -3.58 15.78 11.16
C LEU A 85 -4.27 17.00 10.54
N LEU A 86 -3.94 18.20 11.01
CA LEU A 86 -4.48 19.45 10.52
C LEU A 86 -3.76 19.88 9.23
N GLY A 87 -4.53 20.18 8.18
CA GLY A 87 -3.96 20.50 6.87
C GLY A 87 -3.60 19.30 5.99
N GLY A 88 -3.75 18.08 6.51
CA GLY A 88 -3.51 16.83 5.78
C GLY A 88 -2.75 15.81 6.61
N PHE A 89 -3.12 14.55 6.49
CA PHE A 89 -2.46 13.48 7.22
C PHE A 89 -1.02 13.29 6.76
N GLN A 90 -0.06 13.57 7.65
CA GLN A 90 1.36 13.35 7.42
C GLN A 90 2.00 12.73 8.67
N VAL A 91 2.93 11.81 8.44
CA VAL A 91 3.67 11.13 9.51
C VAL A 91 5.14 11.17 9.19
N PHE A 92 5.94 11.59 10.18
CA PHE A 92 7.39 11.68 10.09
C PHE A 92 8.03 10.74 11.11
N ASP A 93 9.05 10.02 10.67
CA ASP A 93 9.82 9.11 11.52
C ASP A 93 10.79 9.87 12.46
N LYS A 94 11.51 9.11 13.31
CA LYS A 94 12.55 9.66 14.22
C LYS A 94 13.67 10.41 13.48
N GLN A 95 13.86 10.13 12.20
CA GLN A 95 14.87 10.75 11.36
C GLN A 95 14.32 12.00 10.62
N GLY A 96 13.01 12.28 10.76
CA GLY A 96 12.34 13.37 10.07
C GLY A 96 11.96 13.03 8.62
N ASN A 97 12.01 11.75 8.21
CA ASN A 97 11.56 11.34 6.89
C ASN A 97 10.04 11.22 6.86
N ASN A 98 9.43 11.64 5.76
CA ASN A 98 8.00 11.48 5.56
C ASN A 98 7.66 10.03 5.18
N ILE A 99 7.00 9.31 6.08
CA ILE A 99 6.56 7.92 5.91
C ILE A 99 5.05 7.78 5.67
N THR A 100 4.37 8.87 5.37
CA THR A 100 2.92 8.88 5.09
C THR A 100 2.51 7.88 4.01
N GLY A 101 3.38 7.63 3.03
CA GLY A 101 3.13 6.68 1.94
C GLY A 101 3.09 5.21 2.36
N GLU A 102 3.55 4.86 3.56
CA GLU A 102 3.48 3.51 4.11
C GLU A 102 2.07 3.17 4.64
N PHE A 103 1.26 4.20 4.90
CA PHE A 103 -0.11 4.03 5.36
C PHE A 103 -1.05 3.75 4.17
N THR A 104 -1.48 2.52 4.01
CA THR A 104 -2.62 2.22 3.12
C THR A 104 -3.88 2.93 3.60
N PRO A 105 -4.91 3.14 2.75
CA PRO A 105 -6.16 3.78 3.17
C PRO A 105 -6.77 3.16 4.44
N THR A 106 -6.81 1.82 4.51
CA THR A 106 -7.33 1.11 5.68
C THR A 106 -6.48 1.34 6.94
N LEU A 107 -5.14 1.31 6.82
CA LEU A 107 -4.25 1.55 7.96
C LEU A 107 -4.33 3.00 8.45
N LYS A 108 -4.47 3.96 7.54
CA LYS A 108 -4.67 5.37 7.87
C LYS A 108 -5.96 5.56 8.66
N LEU A 109 -7.08 5.03 8.17
CA LEU A 109 -8.37 5.14 8.86
C LEU A 109 -8.35 4.44 10.22
N LEU A 110 -7.75 3.23 10.30
CA LEU A 110 -7.61 2.49 11.53
C LEU A 110 -6.77 3.25 12.56
N PHE A 111 -5.65 3.84 12.13
CA PHE A 111 -4.80 4.67 12.98
C PHE A 111 -5.55 5.88 13.51
N LEU A 112 -6.21 6.64 12.63
CA LEU A 112 -7.00 7.83 13.02
C LEU A 112 -8.14 7.46 13.99
N PHE A 113 -8.84 6.36 13.73
CA PHE A 113 -9.92 5.89 14.60
C PHE A 113 -9.40 5.54 16.00
N LEU A 114 -8.29 4.80 16.09
CA LEU A 114 -7.65 4.48 17.37
C LEU A 114 -7.17 5.74 18.09
N LEU A 115 -6.50 6.63 17.38
CA LEU A 115 -5.95 7.87 17.93
C LEU A 115 -7.05 8.76 18.51
N LEU A 116 -8.09 9.04 17.73
CA LEU A 116 -9.20 9.90 18.17
C LEU A 116 -9.97 9.31 19.37
N ASN A 117 -10.17 7.99 19.40
CA ASN A 117 -10.82 7.34 20.55
C ASN A 117 -9.92 7.32 21.80
N SER A 118 -8.59 7.32 21.60
CA SER A 118 -7.63 7.40 22.72
C SER A 118 -7.60 8.79 23.34
N ILE A 119 -7.62 9.83 22.51
CA ILE A 119 -7.56 11.23 22.97
C ILE A 119 -8.90 11.67 23.60
N LYS A 120 -10.02 11.42 22.91
CA LYS A 120 -11.36 11.91 23.36
C LYS A 120 -11.86 11.29 24.68
N GLY A 121 -11.51 10.03 24.96
CA GLY A 121 -12.12 9.32 26.08
C GLY A 121 -11.13 8.63 27.03
N GLY A 122 -9.84 8.61 26.70
CA GLY A 122 -8.80 7.92 27.47
C GLY A 122 -8.95 6.40 27.57
N LYS A 123 -10.07 5.85 27.08
CA LYS A 123 -10.40 4.42 27.18
C LYS A 123 -10.11 3.62 25.91
N GLY A 124 -9.93 4.30 24.77
CA GLY A 124 -9.76 3.63 23.48
C GLY A 124 -11.06 3.00 22.95
N THR A 125 -10.93 1.92 22.16
CA THR A 125 -12.05 1.24 21.51
C THR A 125 -11.94 -0.29 21.67
N THR A 126 -13.08 -1.00 21.71
CA THR A 126 -13.12 -2.45 21.86
C THR A 126 -12.79 -3.17 20.55
N SER A 127 -12.32 -4.43 20.65
CA SER A 127 -12.12 -5.30 19.48
C SER A 127 -13.38 -5.45 18.64
N GLN A 128 -14.53 -5.64 19.30
CA GLN A 128 -15.81 -5.76 18.61
C GLN A 128 -16.14 -4.50 17.81
N ARG A 129 -16.01 -3.33 18.39
CA ARG A 129 -16.29 -2.05 17.70
C ARG A 129 -15.36 -1.81 16.51
N LEU A 130 -14.09 -2.23 16.61
CA LEU A 130 -13.17 -2.20 15.47
C LEU A 130 -13.64 -3.11 14.34
N GLU A 131 -14.05 -4.34 14.67
CA GLU A 131 -14.51 -5.32 13.69
C GLU A 131 -15.79 -4.84 13.00
N GLU A 132 -16.75 -4.34 13.76
CA GLU A 132 -18.02 -3.79 13.25
C GLU A 132 -17.82 -2.51 12.42
N THR A 133 -16.82 -1.70 12.72
CA THR A 133 -16.57 -0.46 11.97
C THR A 133 -15.84 -0.71 10.66
N PHE A 134 -14.85 -1.60 10.64
CA PHE A 134 -13.96 -1.77 9.49
C PHE A 134 -14.25 -3.01 8.64
N TRP A 135 -14.93 -4.01 9.18
CA TRP A 135 -15.17 -5.32 8.53
C TRP A 135 -16.57 -5.85 8.82
N PHE A 136 -17.56 -4.94 8.82
CA PHE A 136 -18.98 -5.26 9.13
C PHE A 136 -19.61 -6.27 8.19
N ASP A 137 -19.10 -6.37 6.95
CA ASP A 137 -19.55 -7.26 5.89
C ASP A 137 -18.91 -8.67 5.93
N MET A 138 -18.01 -8.90 6.89
CA MET A 138 -17.27 -10.15 7.00
C MET A 138 -17.78 -11.02 8.14
N SER A 139 -17.49 -12.32 8.05
CA SER A 139 -17.72 -13.22 9.18
C SER A 139 -16.88 -12.81 10.38
N LYS A 140 -17.35 -13.06 11.61
CA LYS A 140 -16.65 -12.71 12.84
C LYS A 140 -15.20 -13.20 12.88
N THR A 141 -14.95 -14.42 12.40
CA THR A 141 -13.60 -15.00 12.34
C THR A 141 -12.72 -14.24 11.35
N SER A 142 -13.25 -13.90 10.17
CA SER A 142 -12.52 -13.14 9.15
C SER A 142 -12.25 -11.71 9.61
N ALA A 143 -13.22 -11.04 10.22
CA ALA A 143 -13.06 -9.70 10.79
C ALA A 143 -11.96 -9.67 11.86
N ALA A 144 -11.98 -10.62 12.80
CA ALA A 144 -10.96 -10.75 13.84
C ALA A 144 -9.56 -10.99 13.24
N ASN A 145 -9.44 -11.81 12.19
CA ASN A 145 -8.17 -12.04 11.52
C ASN A 145 -7.68 -10.78 10.81
N ASN A 146 -8.54 -10.08 10.07
CA ASN A 146 -8.21 -8.81 9.41
C ASN A 146 -7.76 -7.75 10.42
N ARG A 147 -8.44 -7.63 11.56
CA ARG A 147 -8.03 -6.75 12.66
C ARG A 147 -6.60 -7.07 13.12
N ARG A 148 -6.31 -8.35 13.41
CA ARG A 148 -4.96 -8.78 13.85
C ARG A 148 -3.88 -8.42 12.83
N VAL A 149 -4.12 -8.70 11.55
CA VAL A 149 -3.16 -8.42 10.47
C VAL A 149 -2.92 -6.91 10.33
N ASN A 150 -3.97 -6.10 10.33
CA ASN A 150 -3.84 -4.66 10.15
C ASN A 150 -3.21 -3.97 11.38
N ILE A 151 -3.57 -4.39 12.59
CA ILE A 151 -2.90 -3.91 13.83
C ILE A 151 -1.40 -4.26 13.81
N ARG A 152 -1.03 -5.47 13.37
CA ARG A 152 0.39 -5.84 13.25
C ARG A 152 1.13 -4.95 12.26
N LYS A 153 0.56 -4.73 11.07
CA LYS A 153 1.16 -3.83 10.06
C LYS A 153 1.31 -2.42 10.59
N LEU A 154 0.29 -1.91 11.26
CA LEU A 154 0.31 -0.57 11.83
C LEU A 154 1.37 -0.44 12.94
N ARG A 155 1.55 -1.43 13.78
CA ARG A 155 2.62 -1.46 14.79
C ARG A 155 4.01 -1.35 14.17
N LEU A 156 4.27 -2.11 13.09
CA LEU A 156 5.56 -2.06 12.39
C LEU A 156 5.87 -0.66 11.84
N ILE A 157 4.87 0.03 11.29
CA ILE A 157 5.04 1.41 10.83
C ILE A 157 5.30 2.35 12.02
N LEU A 158 4.55 2.21 13.10
CA LEU A 158 4.67 3.08 14.27
C LEU A 158 5.98 2.89 15.05
N GLU A 159 6.63 1.73 14.96
CA GLU A 159 7.97 1.49 15.51
C GLU A 159 9.01 2.45 14.91
N THR A 160 8.87 2.87 13.66
CA THR A 160 9.74 3.83 13.00
C THR A 160 9.46 5.27 13.44
N VAL A 161 8.22 5.58 13.80
CA VAL A 161 7.81 6.90 14.31
C VAL A 161 8.40 7.18 15.69
N GLY A 162 8.51 6.16 16.53
CA GLY A 162 9.15 6.32 17.82
C GLY A 162 8.32 5.86 19.00
N GLU A 163 8.03 6.74 19.94
CA GLU A 163 7.28 6.41 21.16
C GLU A 163 5.76 6.38 20.94
N VAL A 164 5.33 5.88 19.80
CA VAL A 164 3.91 5.69 19.48
C VAL A 164 3.60 4.20 19.47
N ARG A 165 2.74 3.75 20.36
CA ARG A 165 2.45 2.33 20.55
C ARG A 165 0.95 2.06 20.53
N ILE A 166 0.56 0.93 19.92
CA ILE A 166 -0.80 0.42 20.02
C ILE A 166 -0.85 -0.57 21.17
N VAL A 167 -1.58 -0.23 22.20
CA VAL A 167 -1.75 -1.03 23.42
C VAL A 167 -3.13 -1.67 23.43
N ASN A 168 -3.22 -2.90 23.93
CA ASN A 168 -4.48 -3.56 24.24
C ASN A 168 -4.48 -3.86 25.73
N LYS A 169 -5.50 -3.35 26.44
CA LYS A 169 -5.72 -3.63 27.86
C LYS A 169 -7.20 -3.90 28.10
N ASN A 170 -7.52 -5.05 28.64
CA ASN A 170 -8.90 -5.47 28.92
C ASN A 170 -9.82 -5.35 27.67
N ASP A 171 -9.33 -5.82 26.51
CA ASP A 171 -9.99 -5.74 25.20
C ASP A 171 -10.19 -4.32 24.64
N TYR A 172 -9.63 -3.30 25.27
CA TYR A 172 -9.60 -1.94 24.76
C TYR A 172 -8.29 -1.65 24.06
N TRP A 173 -8.39 -1.17 22.82
CA TRP A 173 -7.29 -0.76 21.98
C TRP A 173 -7.15 0.75 22.03
N TYR A 174 -5.96 1.23 22.34
CA TYR A 174 -5.67 2.66 22.36
C TYR A 174 -4.25 2.93 21.86
N ILE A 175 -3.99 4.17 21.47
CA ILE A 175 -2.67 4.64 21.11
C ILE A 175 -2.08 5.34 22.33
N ASP A 176 -0.90 4.87 22.71
CA ASP A 176 -0.04 5.49 23.71
C ASP A 176 1.05 6.27 22.97
N MET A 177 1.11 7.57 23.20
CA MET A 177 2.11 8.47 22.61
C MET A 177 3.05 8.99 23.68
N GLY A 178 4.35 8.78 23.48
CA GLY A 178 5.37 9.36 24.30
C GLY A 178 5.45 10.89 24.13
N LYS A 179 6.12 11.53 25.09
CA LYS A 179 6.26 13.00 25.13
C LYS A 179 7.09 13.58 23.99
N ASP A 180 7.92 12.76 23.34
CA ASP A 180 8.83 13.19 22.28
C ASP A 180 8.20 13.13 20.88
N THR A 181 6.92 12.75 20.77
CA THR A 181 6.19 12.74 19.51
C THR A 181 5.27 13.95 19.44
N LEU A 182 5.51 14.80 18.44
CA LEU A 182 4.64 15.94 18.18
C LEU A 182 3.35 15.46 17.49
N CYS A 183 2.19 15.87 18.02
CA CYS A 183 0.90 15.69 17.37
C CYS A 183 0.15 17.02 17.37
N ASP A 184 -0.35 17.45 16.23
CA ASP A 184 -1.04 18.73 16.04
C ASP A 184 -2.55 18.68 16.32
N TYR A 185 -3.04 17.65 17.01
CA TYR A 185 -4.44 17.49 17.38
C TYR A 185 -4.71 17.97 18.80
#